data_0c663d667335e272b30d784a01884b41
#
_entry.id   0c663d667335e272b30d784a01884b41
#
_cell.length_a   1.000
_cell.length_b   1.000
_cell.length_c   1.000
_cell.angle_alpha   90.00
_cell.angle_beta   90.00
_cell.angle_gamma   90.00
#
_symmetry.space_group_name_H-M   'P 1'
#
loop_
_entity.id
_entity.type
_entity.pdbx_description
1 polymer ?
#
loop_
_entity_poly.entity_id
_entity_poly.type
_entity_poly.pdbx_seq_one_letter_code
_entity_poly.pdbx_strand_id
1 'polypeptide(L)'
;MALMGAPSGVLGNRCGGLVLGLACAAWCVAEEVKAAPAPVAADVSPQSWVTVFADAGAGGYEAFPDVCRTADGRLLAVCYAGYGHIAMPDARLPKGGRLSGCFSDDEGKTWSAAFTLFDGPYDDRDPSVARLKDGRLACTFFTLKPRPDGQAGYESIGAFIVTSSDNGKTWESEPRLITKAYYCSSPIRELADGRLALGLYAENEKAAWGAVTFSEDGGKTWRAPVDIPTGGLRLDAETDLIQLKDGSLFAALRGSTVSAWSLSKDGGESWSVAEQFAFPGHCHYLHRAPGDIILMAHRLPDTSLHYSLDECRTWSANVGVDTVFGAYPSMVTLKDGTILIVYYEEGPGSNVRAKRLRATRQGIEWLPVGG
;
A
#
# COMPACT_ATOMS: atom_id res chain seq x y z
N MET A 1 21.57 40.11 -46.13
CA MET A 1 22.92 40.16 -46.73
C MET A 1 23.48 38.76 -46.53
N ALA A 2 23.35 37.83 -47.49
CA ALA A 2 24.27 37.62 -48.61
C ALA A 2 25.62 37.08 -48.10
N LEU A 3 26.22 36.01 -48.52
CA LEU A 3 26.10 35.01 -49.59
C LEU A 3 27.28 34.03 -49.40
N MET A 4 27.05 32.77 -49.70
CA MET A 4 27.88 31.86 -50.53
C MET A 4 29.36 31.56 -50.20
N GLY A 5 29.71 30.25 -50.21
CA GLY A 5 30.73 29.73 -51.08
C GLY A 5 31.32 28.36 -50.62
N ALA A 6 30.98 27.32 -51.35
CA ALA A 6 31.86 26.14 -51.50
C ALA A 6 32.83 26.40 -52.65
N PRO A 7 33.95 25.67 -52.77
CA PRO A 7 33.95 24.43 -53.53
C PRO A 7 35.05 23.35 -53.18
N SER A 8 34.73 22.09 -53.48
CA SER A 8 35.35 21.02 -54.28
C SER A 8 36.88 20.79 -54.33
N GLY A 9 37.23 19.49 -54.33
CA GLY A 9 38.46 18.90 -54.89
C GLY A 9 38.84 17.61 -54.13
N VAL A 10 38.60 16.45 -54.51
CA VAL A 10 38.95 15.44 -55.55
C VAL A 10 40.37 14.82 -55.41
N LEU A 11 40.40 13.48 -55.41
CA LEU A 11 41.46 12.48 -55.68
C LEU A 11 42.49 12.21 -54.56
N GLY A 12 42.83 11.00 -54.20
CA GLY A 12 42.78 9.64 -54.78
C GLY A 12 43.88 8.82 -54.14
N ASN A 13 43.70 7.61 -53.83
CA ASN A 13 44.50 6.45 -54.20
C ASN A 13 44.48 5.30 -53.18
N ARG A 14 44.19 4.17 -53.71
CA ARG A 14 44.23 2.77 -53.35
C ARG A 14 45.41 2.38 -52.47
N CYS A 15 45.14 1.50 -51.49
CA CYS A 15 45.92 0.28 -51.25
C CYS A 15 45.03 -0.76 -50.58
N GLY A 16 45.02 -1.96 -51.13
CA GLY A 16 44.20 -3.08 -50.67
C GLY A 16 44.77 -3.76 -49.42
N GLY A 17 43.88 -4.22 -48.62
CA GLY A 17 44.15 -5.11 -47.49
C GLY A 17 42.98 -6.06 -47.37
N LEU A 18 43.23 -7.32 -47.68
CA LEU A 18 42.29 -8.43 -47.50
C LEU A 18 42.12 -8.68 -46.01
N VAL A 19 40.95 -8.46 -45.43
CA VAL A 19 40.58 -8.90 -44.09
C VAL A 19 39.46 -9.91 -44.21
N LEU A 20 39.76 -11.15 -43.88
CA LEU A 20 38.77 -12.22 -43.71
C LEU A 20 37.76 -11.80 -42.64
N GLY A 21 36.53 -11.55 -43.05
CA GLY A 21 35.41 -11.36 -42.17
C GLY A 21 34.88 -12.70 -41.64
N LEU A 22 35.12 -12.99 -40.36
CA LEU A 22 34.32 -13.97 -39.63
C LEU A 22 32.93 -13.39 -39.44
N ALA A 23 31.93 -13.90 -40.15
CA ALA A 23 30.53 -13.62 -39.94
C ALA A 23 30.10 -14.34 -38.64
N CYS A 24 30.05 -13.62 -37.50
CA CYS A 24 29.27 -14.03 -36.36
C CYS A 24 27.81 -13.84 -36.71
N ALA A 25 27.11 -14.93 -37.04
CA ALA A 25 25.68 -14.97 -37.10
C ALA A 25 25.14 -14.86 -35.67
N ALA A 26 24.80 -13.63 -35.26
CA ALA A 26 23.98 -13.39 -34.08
C ALA A 26 22.56 -13.89 -34.38
N TRP A 27 22.21 -15.02 -33.82
CA TRP A 27 20.82 -15.47 -33.74
C TRP A 27 20.12 -14.53 -32.74
N CYS A 28 19.48 -13.50 -33.24
CA CYS A 28 18.41 -12.80 -32.52
C CYS A 28 17.25 -13.76 -32.42
N VAL A 29 17.14 -14.48 -31.28
CA VAL A 29 15.87 -15.08 -30.88
C VAL A 29 14.99 -13.90 -30.50
N ALA A 30 14.07 -13.52 -31.38
CA ALA A 30 12.99 -12.64 -31.02
C ALA A 30 12.13 -13.40 -29.99
N GLU A 31 12.29 -13.09 -28.71
CA GLU A 31 11.27 -13.46 -27.74
C GLU A 31 9.97 -12.81 -28.20
N GLU A 32 8.99 -13.63 -28.55
CA GLU A 32 7.62 -13.16 -28.74
C GLU A 32 7.20 -12.44 -27.46
N VAL A 33 7.11 -11.12 -27.54
CA VAL A 33 6.47 -10.31 -26.50
C VAL A 33 5.01 -10.76 -26.47
N LYS A 34 4.69 -11.70 -25.56
CA LYS A 34 3.31 -12.08 -25.28
C LYS A 34 2.56 -10.80 -24.95
N ALA A 35 1.53 -10.50 -25.74
CA ALA A 35 0.63 -9.40 -25.43
C ALA A 35 0.17 -9.51 -23.96
N ALA A 36 0.23 -8.41 -23.24
CA ALA A 36 -0.26 -8.35 -21.88
C ALA A 36 -1.72 -8.86 -21.86
N PRO A 37 -2.11 -9.69 -20.91
CA PRO A 37 -3.47 -10.17 -20.80
C PRO A 37 -4.43 -8.98 -20.68
N ALA A 38 -5.62 -9.10 -21.28
CA ALA A 38 -6.62 -8.03 -21.24
C ALA A 38 -7.02 -7.72 -19.79
N PRO A 39 -7.34 -6.44 -19.47
CA PRO A 39 -7.86 -6.07 -18.17
C PRO A 39 -9.15 -6.84 -17.85
N VAL A 40 -9.29 -7.23 -16.57
CA VAL A 40 -10.50 -7.89 -16.04
C VAL A 40 -11.37 -6.83 -15.38
N ALA A 41 -12.62 -6.69 -15.82
CA ALA A 41 -13.58 -5.76 -15.24
C ALA A 41 -14.00 -6.20 -13.82
N ALA A 42 -14.37 -5.24 -12.97
CA ALA A 42 -14.91 -5.50 -11.64
C ALA A 42 -16.32 -6.13 -11.75
N ASP A 43 -16.60 -7.12 -10.89
CA ASP A 43 -17.97 -7.54 -10.62
C ASP A 43 -18.56 -6.61 -9.55
N VAL A 44 -19.53 -5.80 -9.94
CA VAL A 44 -20.22 -4.83 -9.07
C VAL A 44 -21.64 -5.27 -8.71
N SER A 45 -21.98 -6.55 -8.89
CA SER A 45 -23.28 -7.07 -8.46
C SER A 45 -23.44 -6.93 -6.93
N PRO A 46 -24.66 -6.68 -6.41
CA PRO A 46 -24.89 -6.51 -4.97
C PRO A 46 -24.48 -7.72 -4.11
N GLN A 47 -24.39 -8.90 -4.69
CA GLN A 47 -23.94 -10.13 -4.02
C GLN A 47 -22.42 -10.30 -4.03
N SER A 48 -21.70 -9.46 -4.74
CA SER A 48 -20.25 -9.61 -4.90
C SER A 48 -19.44 -9.12 -3.69
N TRP A 49 -20.08 -8.37 -2.78
CA TRP A 49 -19.43 -7.80 -1.59
C TRP A 49 -20.32 -7.83 -0.34
N VAL A 50 -19.74 -7.67 0.83
CA VAL A 50 -20.41 -7.47 2.12
C VAL A 50 -19.94 -6.17 2.76
N THR A 51 -20.80 -5.55 3.56
CA THR A 51 -20.44 -4.37 4.36
C THR A 51 -19.71 -4.79 5.62
N VAL A 52 -18.52 -4.21 5.85
CA VAL A 52 -17.70 -4.40 7.06
C VAL A 52 -18.02 -3.32 8.10
N PHE A 53 -18.02 -2.05 7.69
CA PHE A 53 -18.48 -0.92 8.49
C PHE A 53 -19.50 -0.12 7.68
N ALA A 54 -20.66 0.15 8.28
CA ALA A 54 -21.66 1.06 7.74
C ALA A 54 -21.71 2.36 8.56
N ASP A 55 -21.50 2.26 9.87
CA ASP A 55 -21.44 3.38 10.82
C ASP A 55 -20.64 2.91 12.05
N ALA A 56 -19.51 3.56 12.30
CA ALA A 56 -18.68 3.33 13.49
C ALA A 56 -18.99 4.35 14.61
N GLY A 57 -20.06 5.12 14.48
CA GLY A 57 -20.55 6.04 15.51
C GLY A 57 -19.71 7.31 15.66
N ALA A 58 -19.05 7.77 14.60
CA ALA A 58 -18.20 8.97 14.63
C ALA A 58 -18.52 9.99 13.53
N GLY A 59 -19.70 9.90 12.91
CA GLY A 59 -20.18 10.89 11.94
C GLY A 59 -20.41 10.39 10.52
N GLY A 60 -20.28 9.08 10.27
CA GLY A 60 -20.65 8.45 9.01
C GLY A 60 -19.60 8.61 7.89
N TYR A 61 -18.34 8.73 8.24
CA TYR A 61 -17.21 8.64 7.32
C TYR A 61 -16.25 7.56 7.83
N GLU A 62 -16.37 6.36 7.26
CA GLU A 62 -15.56 5.20 7.56
C GLU A 62 -14.58 4.97 6.40
N ALA A 63 -13.26 5.12 6.66
CA ALA A 63 -12.25 5.13 5.61
C ALA A 63 -10.95 4.43 6.03
N PHE A 64 -10.05 4.24 5.06
CA PHE A 64 -8.69 3.74 5.27
C PHE A 64 -8.67 2.42 6.05
N PRO A 65 -9.41 1.39 5.60
CA PRO A 65 -9.52 0.15 6.35
C PRO A 65 -8.26 -0.70 6.24
N ASP A 66 -8.03 -1.51 7.29
CA ASP A 66 -7.10 -2.62 7.23
C ASP A 66 -7.70 -3.86 7.91
N VAL A 67 -7.15 -5.05 7.62
CA VAL A 67 -7.65 -6.31 8.13
C VAL A 67 -6.53 -7.29 8.43
N CYS A 68 -6.60 -7.95 9.59
CA CYS A 68 -5.69 -9.04 9.91
C CYS A 68 -6.42 -10.23 10.56
N ARG A 69 -5.74 -11.37 10.64
CA ARG A 69 -6.19 -12.51 11.42
C ARG A 69 -5.58 -12.47 12.82
N THR A 70 -6.40 -12.54 13.85
CA THR A 70 -5.98 -12.61 15.24
C THR A 70 -5.42 -14.00 15.60
N ALA A 71 -4.77 -14.16 16.75
CA ALA A 71 -4.19 -15.44 17.14
C ALA A 71 -5.25 -16.49 17.51
N ASP A 72 -6.45 -16.07 17.96
CA ASP A 72 -7.59 -16.95 18.21
C ASP A 72 -8.36 -17.34 16.91
N GLY A 73 -7.91 -16.84 15.75
CA GLY A 73 -8.38 -17.23 14.42
C GLY A 73 -9.52 -16.40 13.85
N ARG A 74 -10.01 -15.37 14.58
CA ARG A 74 -10.97 -14.38 14.05
C ARG A 74 -10.30 -13.43 13.06
N LEU A 75 -11.10 -12.74 12.29
CA LEU A 75 -10.65 -11.55 11.57
C LEU A 75 -10.93 -10.30 12.42
N LEU A 76 -9.99 -9.37 12.42
CA LEU A 76 -10.15 -8.01 12.92
C LEU A 76 -10.00 -7.06 11.74
N ALA A 77 -11.04 -6.30 11.46
CA ALA A 77 -10.96 -5.14 10.57
C ALA A 77 -10.89 -3.88 11.42
N VAL A 78 -10.12 -2.90 10.94
CA VAL A 78 -10.00 -1.57 11.53
C VAL A 78 -10.32 -0.52 10.48
N CYS A 79 -10.77 0.66 10.90
CA CYS A 79 -10.96 1.80 10.02
C CYS A 79 -10.80 3.11 10.78
N TYR A 80 -10.55 4.17 10.05
CA TYR A 80 -10.77 5.53 10.50
C TYR A 80 -12.27 5.81 10.55
N ALA A 81 -12.72 6.50 11.60
CA ALA A 81 -14.10 6.93 11.74
C ALA A 81 -14.16 8.40 12.15
N GLY A 82 -14.86 9.20 11.35
CA GLY A 82 -14.99 10.64 11.54
C GLY A 82 -16.23 11.22 10.87
N TYR A 83 -16.34 12.53 10.83
CA TYR A 83 -17.42 13.22 10.11
C TYR A 83 -17.02 13.67 8.70
N GLY A 84 -15.83 13.32 8.24
CA GLY A 84 -15.28 13.63 6.93
C GLY A 84 -13.84 13.17 6.81
N HIS A 85 -13.24 13.44 5.66
CA HIS A 85 -11.86 13.03 5.36
C HIS A 85 -10.86 13.50 6.42
N ILE A 86 -11.07 14.64 7.02
CA ILE A 86 -10.37 15.14 8.22
C ILE A 86 -11.44 15.56 9.21
N ALA A 87 -11.40 15.04 10.42
CA ALA A 87 -12.35 15.35 11.48
C ALA A 87 -11.62 15.94 12.70
N MET A 88 -11.27 17.23 12.59
CA MET A 88 -10.67 17.95 13.72
C MET A 88 -11.62 18.02 14.92
N PRO A 89 -11.10 18.11 16.15
CA PRO A 89 -11.93 18.29 17.33
C PRO A 89 -12.90 19.45 17.20
N ASP A 90 -14.20 19.17 17.34
CA ASP A 90 -15.27 20.18 17.37
C ASP A 90 -16.46 19.69 18.22
N ALA A 91 -17.60 20.43 18.19
CA ALA A 91 -18.78 20.09 18.99
C ALA A 91 -19.41 18.74 18.59
N ARG A 92 -19.23 18.26 17.36
CA ARG A 92 -19.74 16.96 16.88
C ARG A 92 -18.90 15.82 17.41
N LEU A 93 -17.58 16.00 17.44
CA LEU A 93 -16.62 14.99 17.80
C LEU A 93 -15.47 15.67 18.61
N PRO A 94 -15.63 15.77 19.95
CA PRO A 94 -14.76 16.62 20.77
C PRO A 94 -13.27 16.27 20.76
N LYS A 95 -12.95 15.05 20.37
CA LYS A 95 -11.56 14.57 20.23
C LYS A 95 -11.11 14.46 18.77
N GLY A 96 -12.00 14.68 17.81
CA GLY A 96 -11.71 14.44 16.40
C GLY A 96 -11.97 13.02 15.94
N GLY A 97 -11.47 12.66 14.76
CA GLY A 97 -11.56 11.31 14.21
C GLY A 97 -10.81 10.29 15.06
N ARG A 98 -11.26 9.04 15.01
CA ARG A 98 -10.76 7.96 15.85
C ARG A 98 -10.58 6.65 15.08
N LEU A 99 -9.89 5.70 15.70
CA LEU A 99 -9.73 4.36 15.18
C LEU A 99 -10.83 3.46 15.72
N SER A 100 -11.52 2.76 14.81
CA SER A 100 -12.56 1.81 15.14
C SER A 100 -12.23 0.42 14.64
N GLY A 101 -12.77 -0.60 15.29
CA GLY A 101 -12.56 -2.00 14.92
C GLY A 101 -13.86 -2.78 14.92
N CYS A 102 -13.92 -3.90 14.19
CA CYS A 102 -14.96 -4.92 14.28
C CYS A 102 -14.36 -6.31 14.01
N PHE A 103 -15.04 -7.35 14.49
CA PHE A 103 -14.59 -8.73 14.35
C PHE A 103 -15.50 -9.52 13.42
N SER A 104 -14.90 -10.54 12.76
CA SER A 104 -15.63 -11.60 12.08
C SER A 104 -15.18 -12.97 12.60
N ASP A 105 -16.14 -13.81 12.96
CA ASP A 105 -15.92 -15.19 13.41
C ASP A 105 -16.09 -16.22 12.26
N ASP A 106 -16.57 -15.77 11.09
CA ASP A 106 -17.03 -16.62 9.98
C ASP A 106 -16.32 -16.33 8.64
N GLU A 107 -15.03 -15.94 8.70
CA GLU A 107 -14.18 -15.67 7.54
C GLU A 107 -14.68 -14.48 6.69
N GLY A 108 -15.20 -13.44 7.36
CA GLY A 108 -15.59 -12.18 6.73
C GLY A 108 -17.01 -12.15 6.15
N LYS A 109 -17.83 -13.18 6.39
CA LYS A 109 -19.24 -13.22 5.92
C LYS A 109 -20.10 -12.25 6.70
N THR A 110 -19.91 -12.18 8.01
CA THR A 110 -20.57 -11.23 8.90
C THR A 110 -19.59 -10.55 9.85
N TRP A 111 -19.96 -9.36 10.31
CA TRP A 111 -19.10 -8.54 11.17
C TRP A 111 -19.87 -8.08 12.42
N SER A 112 -19.18 -7.98 13.53
CA SER A 112 -19.73 -7.48 14.78
C SER A 112 -20.04 -5.99 14.69
N ALA A 113 -20.77 -5.47 15.68
CA ALA A 113 -20.84 -4.02 15.90
C ALA A 113 -19.42 -3.43 16.04
N ALA A 114 -19.25 -2.20 15.54
CA ALA A 114 -18.00 -1.47 15.68
C ALA A 114 -17.73 -1.13 17.15
N PHE A 115 -16.45 -1.14 17.53
CA PHE A 115 -15.95 -0.65 18.81
C PHE A 115 -14.84 0.37 18.59
N THR A 116 -14.64 1.26 19.56
CA THR A 116 -13.49 2.19 19.53
C THR A 116 -12.22 1.44 19.88
N LEU A 117 -11.25 1.43 18.96
CA LEU A 117 -9.95 0.85 19.18
C LEU A 117 -9.02 1.83 19.91
N PHE A 118 -8.96 3.07 19.41
CA PHE A 118 -8.19 4.15 20.01
C PHE A 118 -8.88 5.50 19.71
N ASP A 119 -8.83 6.42 20.65
CA ASP A 119 -9.49 7.74 20.58
C ASP A 119 -8.65 8.75 21.39
N GLY A 120 -7.62 9.27 20.76
CA GLY A 120 -6.73 10.30 21.31
C GLY A 120 -7.40 11.66 21.44
N PRO A 121 -6.64 12.70 21.79
CA PRO A 121 -7.20 14.06 21.95
C PRO A 121 -7.37 14.81 20.62
N TYR A 122 -6.97 14.22 19.48
CA TYR A 122 -6.96 14.83 18.15
C TYR A 122 -7.39 13.82 17.09
N ASP A 123 -7.32 14.20 15.81
CA ASP A 123 -7.74 13.39 14.66
C ASP A 123 -6.75 12.24 14.40
N ASP A 124 -7.06 11.04 14.92
CA ASP A 124 -6.27 9.82 14.73
C ASP A 124 -6.67 9.10 13.44
N ARG A 125 -5.69 8.83 12.55
CA ARG A 125 -5.98 8.53 11.14
C ARG A 125 -5.21 7.34 10.59
N ASP A 126 -5.75 6.79 9.49
CA ASP A 126 -5.13 5.78 8.63
C ASP A 126 -4.62 4.57 9.44
N PRO A 127 -5.50 3.89 10.21
CA PRO A 127 -5.08 2.74 10.98
C PRO A 127 -4.65 1.60 10.07
N SER A 128 -3.54 0.96 10.43
CA SER A 128 -3.14 -0.30 9.82
C SER A 128 -2.84 -1.33 10.89
N VAL A 129 -3.33 -2.58 10.71
CA VAL A 129 -3.26 -3.60 11.74
C VAL A 129 -2.51 -4.84 11.27
N ALA A 130 -1.59 -5.34 12.11
CA ALA A 130 -0.85 -6.56 11.85
C ALA A 130 -0.86 -7.47 13.08
N ARG A 131 -0.91 -8.79 12.86
CA ARG A 131 -0.57 -9.77 13.88
C ARG A 131 0.92 -10.08 13.81
N LEU A 132 1.62 -9.88 14.90
CA LEU A 132 3.02 -10.22 15.06
C LEU A 132 3.19 -11.74 15.33
N LYS A 133 4.36 -12.30 15.06
CA LYS A 133 4.67 -13.72 15.29
C LYS A 133 4.55 -14.13 16.77
N ASP A 134 4.73 -13.19 17.70
CA ASP A 134 4.53 -13.43 19.14
C ASP A 134 3.04 -13.47 19.55
N GLY A 135 2.12 -13.28 18.60
CA GLY A 135 0.68 -13.33 18.80
C GLY A 135 0.03 -12.00 19.13
N ARG A 136 0.79 -10.96 19.49
CA ARG A 136 0.26 -9.61 19.69
C ARG A 136 -0.31 -9.04 18.38
N LEU A 137 -1.28 -8.15 18.54
CA LEU A 137 -1.71 -7.27 17.47
C LEU A 137 -1.02 -5.92 17.63
N ALA A 138 -0.61 -5.32 16.54
CA ALA A 138 -0.07 -3.97 16.46
C ALA A 138 -0.92 -3.14 15.51
N CYS A 139 -1.35 -1.96 15.95
CA CYS A 139 -2.05 -1.00 15.10
C CYS A 139 -1.20 0.27 15.01
N THR A 140 -0.82 0.64 13.80
CA THR A 140 -0.13 1.89 13.49
C THR A 140 -1.12 2.91 12.96
N PHE A 141 -0.85 4.18 13.21
CA PHE A 141 -1.67 5.30 12.78
C PHE A 141 -0.86 6.60 12.88
N PHE A 142 -1.36 7.68 12.31
CA PHE A 142 -0.83 9.01 12.56
C PHE A 142 -1.91 9.95 13.08
N THR A 143 -1.49 11.04 13.73
CA THR A 143 -2.42 11.98 14.35
C THR A 143 -2.20 13.39 13.82
N LEU A 144 -3.29 14.05 13.43
CA LEU A 144 -3.34 15.44 13.06
C LEU A 144 -3.98 16.27 14.18
N LYS A 145 -3.39 17.41 14.50
CA LYS A 145 -3.97 18.39 15.42
C LYS A 145 -4.22 19.72 14.73
N PRO A 146 -5.17 20.55 15.21
CA PRO A 146 -5.32 21.92 14.74
C PRO A 146 -4.01 22.69 14.88
N ARG A 147 -3.72 23.59 13.94
CA ARG A 147 -2.59 24.51 14.09
C ARG A 147 -2.80 25.41 15.30
N PRO A 148 -1.70 25.79 16.01
CA PRO A 148 -1.79 26.66 17.16
C PRO A 148 -2.27 28.06 16.74
N ASP A 149 -2.74 28.83 17.73
CA ASP A 149 -3.05 30.26 17.59
C ASP A 149 -4.13 30.64 16.57
N GLY A 150 -5.10 29.72 16.31
CA GLY A 150 -6.21 29.97 15.39
C GLY A 150 -5.83 30.04 13.92
N GLN A 151 -4.64 29.62 13.55
CA GLN A 151 -4.26 29.46 12.15
C GLN A 151 -5.13 28.38 11.49
N ALA A 152 -5.56 28.63 10.26
CA ALA A 152 -6.30 27.64 9.49
C ALA A 152 -5.43 26.42 9.16
N GLY A 153 -6.05 25.22 9.16
CA GLY A 153 -5.41 23.97 8.83
C GLY A 153 -4.97 23.14 10.03
N TYR A 154 -4.11 22.21 9.78
CA TYR A 154 -3.65 21.19 10.74
C TYR A 154 -2.15 20.96 10.61
N GLU A 155 -1.58 20.27 11.58
CA GLU A 155 -0.21 19.77 11.56
C GLU A 155 -0.16 18.34 12.09
N SER A 156 0.76 17.52 11.56
CA SER A 156 1.02 16.19 12.09
C SER A 156 1.80 16.28 13.39
N ILE A 157 1.44 15.42 14.35
CA ILE A 157 2.23 15.22 15.57
C ILE A 157 3.03 13.92 15.55
N GLY A 158 2.89 13.11 14.51
CA GLY A 158 3.70 11.93 14.24
C GLY A 158 2.90 10.68 13.90
N ALA A 159 3.64 9.62 13.61
CA ALA A 159 3.15 8.26 13.46
C ALA A 159 3.32 7.52 14.80
N PHE A 160 2.32 6.72 15.16
CA PHE A 160 2.20 6.06 16.44
C PHE A 160 1.87 4.56 16.28
N ILE A 161 2.05 3.83 17.38
CA ILE A 161 1.67 2.43 17.51
C ILE A 161 0.97 2.20 18.85
N VAL A 162 -0.10 1.40 18.84
CA VAL A 162 -0.69 0.76 20.01
C VAL A 162 -0.72 -0.74 19.81
N THR A 163 -0.62 -1.53 20.89
CA THR A 163 -0.64 -2.99 20.80
C THR A 163 -1.74 -3.59 21.68
N SER A 164 -2.17 -4.81 21.30
CA SER A 164 -3.07 -5.65 22.06
C SER A 164 -2.45 -7.03 22.27
N SER A 165 -2.54 -7.58 23.48
CA SER A 165 -2.07 -8.94 23.82
C SER A 165 -3.21 -9.93 24.05
N ASP A 166 -4.46 -9.52 23.85
CA ASP A 166 -5.67 -10.31 24.12
C ASP A 166 -6.58 -10.47 22.87
N ASN A 167 -5.96 -10.55 21.69
CA ASN A 167 -6.63 -10.68 20.41
C ASN A 167 -7.56 -9.48 20.07
N GLY A 168 -7.13 -8.27 20.43
CA GLY A 168 -7.83 -7.04 20.06
C GLY A 168 -9.01 -6.66 20.95
N LYS A 169 -9.21 -7.35 22.09
CA LYS A 169 -10.26 -7.01 23.04
C LYS A 169 -9.95 -5.73 23.81
N THR A 170 -8.68 -5.55 24.18
CA THR A 170 -8.18 -4.32 24.78
C THR A 170 -6.90 -3.85 24.11
N TRP A 171 -6.67 -2.56 24.09
CA TRP A 171 -5.53 -1.89 23.46
C TRP A 171 -4.84 -0.97 24.45
N GLU A 172 -3.55 -0.71 24.24
CA GLU A 172 -2.82 0.29 25.01
C GLU A 172 -3.54 1.65 24.93
N SER A 173 -3.73 2.29 26.10
CA SER A 173 -4.33 3.63 26.18
C SER A 173 -3.38 4.76 25.83
N GLU A 174 -2.07 4.51 25.97
CA GLU A 174 -1.00 5.47 25.65
C GLU A 174 -0.26 4.99 24.41
N PRO A 175 -0.34 5.74 23.29
CA PRO A 175 0.32 5.35 22.07
C PRO A 175 1.81 5.63 22.16
N ARG A 176 2.62 4.73 21.61
CA ARG A 176 4.06 4.95 21.48
C ARG A 176 4.38 5.63 20.16
N LEU A 177 5.22 6.66 20.23
CA LEU A 177 5.69 7.39 19.07
C LEU A 177 6.66 6.51 18.26
N ILE A 178 6.39 6.39 16.95
CA ILE A 178 7.31 5.81 15.96
C ILE A 178 8.25 6.92 15.46
N THR A 179 7.68 7.99 14.93
CA THR A 179 8.42 9.14 14.39
C THR A 179 7.54 10.39 14.36
N LYS A 180 8.15 11.57 14.50
CA LYS A 180 7.44 12.86 14.45
C LYS A 180 7.31 13.44 13.03
N ALA A 181 8.21 13.06 12.12
CA ALA A 181 8.38 13.74 10.85
C ALA A 181 7.74 13.01 9.66
N TYR A 182 7.14 11.85 9.90
CA TYR A 182 6.58 11.01 8.85
C TYR A 182 5.17 10.57 9.22
N TYR A 183 4.43 10.17 8.20
CA TYR A 183 3.11 9.55 8.28
C TYR A 183 3.22 8.05 7.97
N CYS A 184 2.23 7.26 8.37
CA CYS A 184 2.10 5.86 7.99
C CYS A 184 0.69 5.58 7.47
N SER A 185 0.56 4.68 6.49
CA SER A 185 -0.71 4.22 5.92
C SER A 185 -0.58 2.77 5.45
N SER A 186 0.30 2.00 6.08
CA SER A 186 0.53 0.59 5.77
C SER A 186 0.77 -0.22 7.04
N PRO A 187 0.50 -1.54 7.02
CA PRO A 187 0.73 -2.38 8.19
C PRO A 187 2.21 -2.63 8.44
N ILE A 188 2.52 -2.94 9.67
CA ILE A 188 3.82 -3.50 10.03
C ILE A 188 4.06 -4.81 9.29
N ARG A 189 5.22 -4.95 8.69
CA ARG A 189 5.71 -6.17 8.04
C ARG A 189 6.78 -6.82 8.91
N GLU A 190 6.51 -7.99 9.48
CA GLU A 190 7.50 -8.73 10.25
C GLU A 190 8.38 -9.55 9.30
N LEU A 191 9.66 -9.21 9.23
CA LEU A 191 10.64 -9.80 8.33
C LEU A 191 11.08 -11.20 8.79
N ALA A 192 11.78 -11.91 7.91
CA ALA A 192 12.29 -13.25 8.21
C ALA A 192 13.32 -13.25 9.36
N ASP A 193 14.08 -12.17 9.52
CA ASP A 193 15.07 -11.97 10.60
C ASP A 193 14.44 -11.53 11.93
N GLY A 194 13.12 -11.33 11.98
CA GLY A 194 12.37 -10.94 13.17
C GLY A 194 12.25 -9.43 13.39
N ARG A 195 12.91 -8.60 12.58
CA ARG A 195 12.68 -7.15 12.60
C ARG A 195 11.26 -6.83 12.13
N LEU A 196 10.72 -5.76 12.68
CA LEU A 196 9.51 -5.13 12.17
C LEU A 196 9.91 -4.02 11.20
N ALA A 197 9.31 -3.99 10.03
CA ALA A 197 9.48 -2.93 9.03
C ALA A 197 8.16 -2.19 8.85
N LEU A 198 8.20 -0.87 8.68
CA LEU A 198 7.04 -0.03 8.45
C LEU A 198 7.32 0.95 7.33
N GLY A 199 6.46 0.93 6.31
CA GLY A 199 6.43 1.93 5.27
C GLY A 199 5.94 3.27 5.80
N LEU A 200 6.64 4.32 5.45
CA LEU A 200 6.38 5.69 5.87
C LEU A 200 6.40 6.62 4.66
N TYR A 201 5.86 7.81 4.84
CA TYR A 201 6.04 8.90 3.88
C TYR A 201 6.17 10.23 4.60
N ALA A 202 6.80 11.18 3.93
CA ALA A 202 6.88 12.55 4.36
C ALA A 202 6.63 13.48 3.18
N GLU A 203 6.19 14.67 3.50
CA GLU A 203 5.91 15.70 2.52
C GLU A 203 6.28 17.10 3.03
N ASN A 204 6.61 17.96 2.11
CA ASN A 204 6.75 19.39 2.35
C ASN A 204 6.14 20.16 1.17
N GLU A 205 6.22 21.50 1.18
CA GLU A 205 5.65 22.35 0.11
C GLU A 205 6.16 22.02 -1.30
N LYS A 206 7.29 21.33 -1.45
CA LYS A 206 7.97 21.09 -2.74
C LYS A 206 7.89 19.66 -3.21
N ALA A 207 7.86 18.69 -2.30
CA ALA A 207 7.98 17.28 -2.62
C ALA A 207 7.36 16.39 -1.54
N ALA A 208 6.99 15.18 -1.96
CA ALA A 208 6.72 14.07 -1.07
C ALA A 208 7.64 12.89 -1.42
N TRP A 209 7.99 12.08 -0.44
CA TRP A 209 8.85 10.91 -0.61
C TRP A 209 8.47 9.80 0.35
N GLY A 210 8.74 8.58 -0.07
CA GLY A 210 8.58 7.38 0.75
C GLY A 210 9.82 7.12 1.61
N ALA A 211 9.61 6.42 2.72
CA ALA A 211 10.67 5.98 3.61
C ALA A 211 10.30 4.65 4.27
N VAL A 212 11.26 4.00 4.90
CA VAL A 212 11.03 2.79 5.71
C VAL A 212 11.76 2.93 7.04
N THR A 213 11.10 2.52 8.12
CA THR A 213 11.73 2.41 9.44
C THR A 213 11.67 0.98 9.95
N PHE A 214 12.52 0.67 10.91
CA PHE A 214 12.66 -0.67 11.47
C PHE A 214 12.65 -0.66 13.00
N SER A 215 12.09 -1.73 13.59
CA SER A 215 12.19 -2.03 15.01
C SER A 215 12.82 -3.40 15.22
N GLU A 216 13.76 -3.51 16.14
CA GLU A 216 14.45 -4.76 16.51
C GLU A 216 13.96 -5.37 17.82
N ASP A 217 13.09 -4.65 18.53
CA ASP A 217 12.63 -4.98 19.88
C ASP A 217 11.10 -5.21 19.98
N GLY A 218 10.50 -5.56 18.82
CA GLY A 218 9.08 -5.87 18.75
C GLY A 218 8.16 -4.64 18.84
N GLY A 219 8.62 -3.51 18.30
CA GLY A 219 7.85 -2.26 18.17
C GLY A 219 7.95 -1.35 19.41
N LYS A 220 8.90 -1.60 20.32
CA LYS A 220 9.11 -0.72 21.48
C LYS A 220 9.88 0.54 21.10
N THR A 221 10.91 0.38 20.26
CA THR A 221 11.69 1.49 19.70
C THR A 221 11.84 1.32 18.20
N TRP A 222 12.05 2.43 17.50
CA TRP A 222 12.16 2.47 16.04
C TRP A 222 13.42 3.25 15.63
N ARG A 223 14.09 2.76 14.59
CA ARG A 223 15.23 3.44 14.00
C ARG A 223 14.80 4.73 13.30
N ALA A 224 15.75 5.62 13.01
CA ALA A 224 15.50 6.73 12.09
C ALA A 224 15.04 6.19 10.73
N PRO A 225 13.99 6.77 10.11
CA PRO A 225 13.56 6.36 8.79
C PRO A 225 14.65 6.51 7.74
N VAL A 226 14.71 5.56 6.80
CA VAL A 226 15.56 5.59 5.63
C VAL A 226 14.74 6.03 4.44
N ASP A 227 15.05 7.21 3.90
CA ASP A 227 14.35 7.77 2.75
C ASP A 227 14.62 6.98 1.47
N ILE A 228 13.60 6.82 0.63
CA ILE A 228 13.71 6.21 -0.68
C ILE A 228 14.01 7.31 -1.72
N PRO A 229 15.15 7.25 -2.42
CA PRO A 229 15.52 8.26 -3.41
C PRO A 229 14.49 8.33 -4.54
N THR A 230 13.89 9.49 -4.79
CA THR A 230 12.82 9.64 -5.79
C THR A 230 13.31 9.69 -7.24
N GLY A 231 14.60 9.99 -7.48
CA GLY A 231 15.13 10.20 -8.83
C GLY A 231 14.49 11.37 -9.59
N GLY A 232 13.85 12.29 -8.87
CA GLY A 232 13.12 13.40 -9.47
C GLY A 232 11.66 13.08 -9.81
N LEU A 233 11.16 11.89 -9.46
CA LEU A 233 9.75 11.54 -9.58
C LEU A 233 8.91 12.38 -8.63
N ARG A 234 7.73 12.75 -9.08
CA ARG A 234 6.73 13.43 -8.26
C ARG A 234 5.85 12.40 -7.57
N LEU A 235 6.09 12.22 -6.27
CA LEU A 235 5.38 11.27 -5.42
C LEU A 235 4.36 11.98 -4.54
N ASP A 236 3.32 11.24 -4.11
CA ASP A 236 2.36 11.60 -3.05
C ASP A 236 2.58 10.78 -1.77
N ALA A 237 3.17 9.72 -1.88
CA ALA A 237 4.15 8.88 -1.24
C ALA A 237 3.75 7.95 -0.11
N GLU A 238 2.47 7.57 0.09
CA GLU A 238 2.22 6.38 0.91
C GLU A 238 3.07 5.21 0.39
N THR A 239 3.68 4.50 1.36
CA THR A 239 4.64 3.44 1.08
C THR A 239 4.20 2.16 1.76
N ASP A 240 4.05 1.08 1.01
CA ASP A 240 3.97 -0.29 1.55
C ASP A 240 5.16 -1.11 1.04
N LEU A 241 5.52 -2.16 1.78
CA LEU A 241 6.66 -3.00 1.42
C LEU A 241 6.36 -4.49 1.64
N ILE A 242 7.13 -5.32 0.94
CA ILE A 242 7.11 -6.77 1.12
C ILE A 242 8.53 -7.33 1.02
N GLN A 243 8.84 -8.37 1.83
CA GLN A 243 10.07 -9.12 1.68
C GLN A 243 9.94 -10.17 0.59
N LEU A 244 10.88 -10.15 -0.35
CA LEU A 244 10.98 -11.13 -1.44
C LEU A 244 11.71 -12.39 -0.96
N LYS A 245 11.64 -13.47 -1.74
CA LYS A 245 12.23 -14.77 -1.38
C LYS A 245 13.77 -14.74 -1.26
N ASP A 246 14.41 -13.86 -1.97
CA ASP A 246 15.87 -13.68 -1.89
C ASP A 246 16.30 -12.82 -0.68
N GLY A 247 15.35 -12.38 0.14
CA GLY A 247 15.57 -11.55 1.31
C GLY A 247 15.55 -10.04 1.03
N SER A 248 15.54 -9.63 -0.23
CA SER A 248 15.42 -8.21 -0.59
C SER A 248 14.05 -7.65 -0.18
N LEU A 249 13.96 -6.33 -0.04
CA LEU A 249 12.71 -5.63 0.28
C LEU A 249 12.25 -4.85 -0.94
N PHE A 250 11.02 -5.08 -1.36
CA PHE A 250 10.36 -4.33 -2.41
C PHE A 250 9.39 -3.34 -1.80
N ALA A 251 9.49 -2.06 -2.17
CA ALA A 251 8.59 -0.99 -1.74
C ALA A 251 7.77 -0.48 -2.92
N ALA A 252 6.45 -0.34 -2.72
CA ALA A 252 5.54 0.34 -3.63
C ALA A 252 5.23 1.74 -3.09
N LEU A 253 5.31 2.74 -3.95
CA LEU A 253 5.23 4.16 -3.61
C LEU A 253 4.10 4.82 -4.38
N ARG A 254 3.22 5.55 -3.70
CA ARG A 254 2.21 6.35 -4.35
C ARG A 254 2.84 7.52 -5.10
N GLY A 255 2.44 7.71 -6.35
CA GLY A 255 2.82 8.86 -7.16
C GLY A 255 1.62 9.69 -7.58
N SER A 256 1.85 10.94 -7.96
CA SER A 256 0.80 11.89 -8.35
C SER A 256 0.07 11.50 -9.64
N THR A 257 0.74 10.85 -10.57
CA THR A 257 0.18 10.42 -11.87
C THR A 257 0.41 8.94 -12.15
N VAL A 258 1.57 8.44 -11.79
CA VAL A 258 1.95 7.03 -11.86
C VAL A 258 2.64 6.65 -10.58
N SER A 259 2.40 5.42 -10.15
CA SER A 259 3.08 4.85 -8.99
C SER A 259 4.54 4.55 -9.28
N ALA A 260 5.31 4.34 -8.24
CA ALA A 260 6.71 3.95 -8.34
C ALA A 260 7.03 2.79 -7.40
N TRP A 261 8.19 2.21 -7.60
CA TRP A 261 8.72 1.14 -6.75
C TRP A 261 10.22 1.34 -6.51
N SER A 262 10.70 0.76 -5.44
CA SER A 262 12.13 0.74 -5.11
C SER A 262 12.51 -0.60 -4.47
N LEU A 263 13.77 -0.95 -4.54
CA LEU A 263 14.32 -2.21 -4.03
C LEU A 263 15.47 -1.94 -3.08
N SER A 264 15.47 -2.64 -1.93
CA SER A 264 16.61 -2.73 -1.03
C SER A 264 17.17 -4.16 -1.04
N LYS A 265 18.47 -4.29 -1.21
CA LYS A 265 19.21 -5.57 -1.22
C LYS A 265 20.07 -5.79 0.04
N ASP A 266 20.07 -4.83 0.94
CA ASP A 266 20.89 -4.79 2.15
C ASP A 266 20.04 -4.76 3.44
N GLY A 267 18.79 -5.25 3.35
CA GLY A 267 17.90 -5.33 4.49
C GLY A 267 17.31 -3.99 4.92
N GLY A 268 17.24 -3.03 4.01
CA GLY A 268 16.62 -1.72 4.23
C GLY A 268 17.59 -0.61 4.63
N GLU A 269 18.90 -0.88 4.64
CA GLU A 269 19.91 0.14 4.96
C GLU A 269 20.06 1.17 3.82
N SER A 270 19.80 0.74 2.57
CA SER A 270 19.71 1.61 1.41
C SER A 270 18.66 1.12 0.40
N TRP A 271 18.21 2.03 -0.46
CA TRP A 271 17.18 1.79 -1.46
C TRP A 271 17.64 2.24 -2.85
N SER A 272 17.25 1.52 -3.88
CA SER A 272 17.42 1.97 -5.24
C SER A 272 16.70 3.29 -5.49
N VAL A 273 17.13 4.04 -6.50
CA VAL A 273 16.33 5.16 -7.00
C VAL A 273 14.96 4.63 -7.44
N ALA A 274 13.90 5.32 -7.07
CA ALA A 274 12.54 4.91 -7.41
C ALA A 274 12.33 4.87 -8.93
N GLU A 275 11.68 3.81 -9.41
CA GLU A 275 11.31 3.59 -10.80
C GLU A 275 9.79 3.56 -10.95
N GLN A 276 9.27 4.05 -12.07
CA GLN A 276 7.83 4.07 -12.32
C GLN A 276 7.28 2.69 -12.69
N PHE A 277 6.09 2.36 -12.17
CA PHE A 277 5.29 1.29 -12.75
C PHE A 277 4.75 1.70 -14.12
N ALA A 278 4.44 0.70 -14.96
CA ALA A 278 3.79 0.92 -16.25
C ALA A 278 2.27 1.22 -16.15
N PHE A 279 1.75 1.33 -14.93
CA PHE A 279 0.33 1.54 -14.62
C PHE A 279 0.15 2.53 -13.47
N PRO A 280 -1.00 3.22 -13.39
CA PRO A 280 -1.32 4.09 -12.26
C PRO A 280 -1.64 3.28 -11.01
N GLY A 281 -1.56 3.92 -9.85
CA GLY A 281 -2.00 3.35 -8.58
C GLY A 281 -1.79 4.32 -7.43
N HIS A 282 -2.67 4.28 -6.45
CA HIS A 282 -2.53 4.98 -5.18
C HIS A 282 -2.81 4.04 -4.03
N CYS A 283 -2.26 4.31 -2.83
CA CYS A 283 -2.59 3.56 -1.63
C CYS A 283 -2.31 2.06 -1.81
N HIS A 284 -1.09 1.72 -2.21
CA HIS A 284 -0.71 0.34 -2.49
C HIS A 284 -0.76 -0.51 -1.23
N TYR A 285 -1.25 -1.73 -1.39
CA TYR A 285 -1.19 -2.78 -0.37
C TYR A 285 -0.63 -4.05 -1.00
N LEU A 286 0.49 -4.52 -0.49
CA LEU A 286 1.19 -5.71 -0.96
C LEU A 286 0.82 -6.92 -0.09
N HIS A 287 0.51 -8.04 -0.71
CA HIS A 287 0.13 -9.27 -0.02
C HIS A 287 0.67 -10.50 -0.74
N ARG A 288 1.32 -11.40 0.00
CA ARG A 288 1.74 -12.70 -0.53
C ARG A 288 0.63 -13.72 -0.32
N ALA A 289 -0.06 -14.06 -1.41
CA ALA A 289 -1.08 -15.08 -1.46
C ALA A 289 -0.47 -16.50 -1.51
N PRO A 290 -1.25 -17.56 -1.21
CA PRO A 290 -0.83 -18.95 -1.43
C PRO A 290 -0.34 -19.20 -2.85
N GLY A 291 0.65 -20.07 -3.01
CA GLY A 291 1.31 -20.33 -4.29
C GLY A 291 2.35 -19.28 -4.70
N ASP A 292 2.80 -18.46 -3.75
CA ASP A 292 3.82 -17.43 -3.95
C ASP A 292 3.44 -16.36 -4.98
N ILE A 293 2.18 -16.02 -5.01
CA ILE A 293 1.64 -14.95 -5.85
C ILE A 293 1.66 -13.67 -5.03
N ILE A 294 2.32 -12.63 -5.52
CA ILE A 294 2.27 -11.31 -4.87
C ILE A 294 1.12 -10.53 -5.50
N LEU A 295 0.19 -10.11 -4.65
CA LEU A 295 -0.91 -9.21 -5.00
C LEU A 295 -0.53 -7.79 -4.59
N MET A 296 -0.84 -6.82 -5.43
CA MET A 296 -0.75 -5.41 -5.13
C MET A 296 -2.09 -4.75 -5.42
N ALA A 297 -2.86 -4.48 -4.38
CA ALA A 297 -4.13 -3.77 -4.51
C ALA A 297 -3.89 -2.25 -4.38
N HIS A 298 -4.72 -1.47 -5.05
CA HIS A 298 -4.54 -0.02 -5.12
C HIS A 298 -5.81 0.69 -5.61
N ARG A 299 -5.80 2.01 -5.61
CA ARG A 299 -6.77 2.88 -6.27
C ARG A 299 -6.19 3.38 -7.59
N LEU A 300 -6.97 3.52 -8.58
CA LEU A 300 -6.76 3.98 -9.96
C LEU A 300 -6.56 2.84 -10.99
N PRO A 301 -7.38 2.87 -12.07
CA PRO A 301 -8.41 3.89 -12.36
C PRO A 301 -9.58 3.86 -11.37
N ASP A 302 -9.90 2.69 -10.82
CA ASP A 302 -10.88 2.42 -9.76
C ASP A 302 -10.19 1.54 -8.70
N THR A 303 -10.95 1.03 -7.71
CA THR A 303 -10.42 0.01 -6.80
C THR A 303 -10.00 -1.21 -7.58
N SER A 304 -8.73 -1.50 -7.62
CA SER A 304 -8.09 -2.43 -8.55
C SER A 304 -6.97 -3.22 -7.89
N LEU A 305 -6.47 -4.25 -8.55
CA LEU A 305 -5.26 -4.94 -8.20
C LEU A 305 -4.46 -5.41 -9.42
N HIS A 306 -3.18 -5.62 -9.21
CA HIS A 306 -2.28 -6.38 -10.07
C HIS A 306 -1.70 -7.56 -9.31
N TYR A 307 -1.23 -8.59 -10.02
CA TYR A 307 -0.49 -9.69 -9.40
C TYR A 307 0.82 -9.96 -10.12
N SER A 308 1.79 -10.46 -9.38
CA SER A 308 3.10 -10.88 -9.86
C SER A 308 3.33 -12.35 -9.54
N LEU A 309 3.90 -13.10 -10.50
CA LEU A 309 4.26 -14.51 -10.40
C LEU A 309 5.78 -14.75 -10.29
N ASP A 310 6.56 -13.66 -10.25
CA ASP A 310 8.01 -13.64 -10.41
C ASP A 310 8.72 -12.67 -9.44
N GLU A 311 8.20 -12.53 -8.22
CA GLU A 311 8.75 -11.69 -7.17
C GLU A 311 8.86 -10.22 -7.60
N CYS A 312 7.74 -9.63 -8.03
CA CYS A 312 7.57 -8.23 -8.40
C CYS A 312 8.34 -7.77 -9.65
N ARG A 313 8.91 -8.68 -10.44
CA ARG A 313 9.63 -8.30 -11.68
C ARG A 313 8.67 -7.90 -12.80
N THR A 314 7.57 -8.63 -12.92
CA THR A 314 6.50 -8.31 -13.85
C THR A 314 5.14 -8.34 -13.17
N TRP A 315 4.19 -7.60 -13.72
CA TRP A 315 2.85 -7.44 -13.17
C TRP A 315 1.79 -7.76 -14.23
N SER A 316 0.69 -8.34 -13.79
CA SER A 316 -0.46 -8.62 -14.64
C SER A 316 -1.07 -7.34 -15.24
N ALA A 317 -1.99 -7.49 -16.17
CA ALA A 317 -2.95 -6.44 -16.49
C ALA A 317 -3.82 -6.10 -15.26
N ASN A 318 -4.47 -4.93 -15.29
CA ASN A 318 -5.36 -4.48 -14.23
C ASN A 318 -6.53 -5.45 -14.02
N VAL A 319 -6.80 -5.77 -12.75
CA VAL A 319 -7.98 -6.53 -12.33
C VAL A 319 -8.85 -5.61 -11.49
N GLY A 320 -10.05 -5.29 -11.98
CA GLY A 320 -11.00 -4.44 -11.27
C GLY A 320 -11.54 -5.17 -10.01
N VAL A 321 -11.52 -4.48 -8.88
CA VAL A 321 -12.13 -4.92 -7.61
C VAL A 321 -13.52 -4.34 -7.46
N ASP A 322 -13.64 -3.03 -7.60
CA ASP A 322 -14.91 -2.30 -7.54
C ASP A 322 -14.77 -1.01 -8.34
N THR A 323 -15.91 -0.38 -8.68
CA THR A 323 -15.95 0.91 -9.37
C THR A 323 -16.06 2.09 -8.42
N VAL A 324 -16.03 1.86 -7.11
CA VAL A 324 -16.07 2.93 -6.10
C VAL A 324 -14.75 3.69 -6.05
N PHE A 325 -14.84 4.97 -5.84
CA PHE A 325 -13.70 5.83 -5.54
C PHE A 325 -13.44 5.79 -4.02
N GLY A 326 -12.19 5.76 -3.62
CA GLY A 326 -11.77 5.65 -2.22
C GLY A 326 -10.69 4.60 -2.06
N ALA A 327 -11.04 3.35 -2.08
CA ALA A 327 -10.19 2.17 -2.01
C ALA A 327 -9.41 1.99 -0.70
N TYR A 328 -8.15 2.40 -0.61
CA TYR A 328 -7.22 2.01 0.45
C TYR A 328 -7.41 0.53 0.79
N PRO A 329 -7.20 -0.35 -0.21
CA PRO A 329 -7.50 -1.76 -0.05
C PRO A 329 -6.48 -2.42 0.86
N SER A 330 -6.92 -3.38 1.67
CA SER A 330 -6.06 -4.28 2.41
C SER A 330 -6.52 -5.73 2.24
N MET A 331 -5.65 -6.68 2.56
CA MET A 331 -5.90 -8.08 2.25
C MET A 331 -5.48 -9.02 3.38
N VAL A 332 -6.26 -10.08 3.56
CA VAL A 332 -5.93 -11.18 4.47
C VAL A 332 -6.21 -12.54 3.84
N THR A 333 -5.31 -13.49 4.04
CA THR A 333 -5.54 -14.89 3.61
C THR A 333 -6.51 -15.57 4.57
N LEU A 334 -7.58 -16.16 4.02
CA LEU A 334 -8.59 -16.95 4.73
C LEU A 334 -8.09 -18.38 4.98
N LYS A 335 -8.77 -19.12 5.88
CA LYS A 335 -8.40 -20.48 6.26
C LYS A 335 -8.37 -21.47 5.10
N ASP A 336 -9.19 -21.24 4.07
CA ASP A 336 -9.24 -22.07 2.87
C ASP A 336 -8.25 -21.66 1.76
N GLY A 337 -7.37 -20.69 2.05
CA GLY A 337 -6.38 -20.17 1.12
C GLY A 337 -6.90 -19.11 0.15
N THR A 338 -8.17 -18.75 0.20
CA THR A 338 -8.69 -17.59 -0.54
C THR A 338 -8.31 -16.27 0.17
N ILE A 339 -8.53 -15.15 -0.47
CA ILE A 339 -8.16 -13.83 0.03
C ILE A 339 -9.43 -13.01 0.24
N LEU A 340 -9.55 -12.39 1.41
CA LEU A 340 -10.50 -11.32 1.64
C LEU A 340 -9.78 -10.00 1.38
N ILE A 341 -10.35 -9.17 0.53
CA ILE A 341 -9.93 -7.78 0.30
C ILE A 341 -10.96 -6.84 0.89
N VAL A 342 -10.55 -5.92 1.75
CA VAL A 342 -11.39 -4.87 2.31
C VAL A 342 -10.96 -3.52 1.74
N TYR A 343 -11.91 -2.63 1.51
CA TYR A 343 -11.70 -1.30 0.92
C TYR A 343 -12.88 -0.41 1.29
N TYR A 344 -12.75 0.90 1.11
CA TYR A 344 -13.84 1.83 1.40
C TYR A 344 -14.34 2.57 0.17
N GLU A 345 -15.55 3.08 0.25
CA GLU A 345 -16.16 3.99 -0.71
C GLU A 345 -16.02 5.44 -0.22
N GLU A 346 -15.46 6.32 -1.05
CA GLU A 346 -15.31 7.73 -0.72
C GLU A 346 -16.64 8.48 -0.89
N GLY A 347 -16.93 9.40 0.03
CA GLY A 347 -18.07 10.30 -0.08
C GLY A 347 -19.05 10.24 1.09
N PRO A 348 -20.16 10.99 1.03
CA PRO A 348 -21.16 10.97 2.07
C PRO A 348 -21.79 9.59 2.24
N GLY A 349 -21.78 9.08 3.48
CA GLY A 349 -22.24 7.72 3.80
C GLY A 349 -21.23 6.66 3.34
N SER A 350 -19.94 7.03 3.29
CA SER A 350 -18.88 6.08 2.99
C SER A 350 -18.97 4.88 3.93
N ASN A 351 -18.74 3.72 3.36
CA ASN A 351 -18.76 2.46 4.08
C ASN A 351 -17.53 1.62 3.68
N VAL A 352 -17.17 0.69 4.54
CA VAL A 352 -16.13 -0.28 4.27
C VAL A 352 -16.78 -1.56 3.75
N ARG A 353 -16.26 -2.05 2.62
CA ARG A 353 -16.72 -3.27 1.94
C ARG A 353 -15.65 -4.34 1.97
N ALA A 354 -16.07 -5.59 1.81
CA ALA A 354 -15.18 -6.71 1.60
C ALA A 354 -15.63 -7.55 0.42
N LYS A 355 -14.66 -8.00 -0.38
CA LYS A 355 -14.83 -9.00 -1.45
C LYS A 355 -13.90 -10.19 -1.21
N ARG A 356 -14.19 -11.30 -1.88
CA ARG A 356 -13.40 -12.51 -1.77
C ARG A 356 -12.88 -12.93 -3.12
N LEU A 357 -11.63 -13.34 -3.17
CA LEU A 357 -10.98 -13.82 -4.39
C LEU A 357 -10.14 -15.06 -4.13
N ARG A 358 -9.89 -15.80 -5.19
CA ARG A 358 -8.83 -16.81 -5.28
C ARG A 358 -7.79 -16.34 -6.27
N ALA A 359 -6.54 -16.27 -5.81
CA ALA A 359 -5.40 -16.00 -6.68
C ALA A 359 -4.80 -17.34 -7.15
N THR A 360 -4.60 -17.46 -8.45
CA THR A 360 -3.96 -18.64 -9.09
C THR A 360 -2.91 -18.15 -10.09
N ARG A 361 -2.06 -19.06 -10.56
CA ARG A 361 -1.10 -18.71 -11.64
C ARG A 361 -1.79 -18.40 -12.98
N GLN A 362 -3.07 -18.73 -13.13
CA GLN A 362 -3.88 -18.45 -14.30
C GLN A 362 -4.62 -17.09 -14.20
N GLY A 363 -4.69 -16.50 -13.01
CA GLY A 363 -5.37 -15.23 -12.78
C GLY A 363 -6.15 -15.19 -11.47
N ILE A 364 -7.02 -14.20 -11.38
CA ILE A 364 -7.90 -13.94 -10.24
C ILE A 364 -9.30 -14.43 -10.55
N GLU A 365 -9.87 -15.19 -9.61
CA GLU A 365 -11.26 -15.65 -9.61
C GLU A 365 -11.99 -14.94 -8.47
N TRP A 366 -13.05 -14.20 -8.78
CA TRP A 366 -13.93 -13.60 -7.78
C TRP A 366 -14.89 -14.64 -7.21
N LEU A 367 -15.05 -14.65 -5.90
CA LEU A 367 -15.87 -15.60 -5.16
C LEU A 367 -16.93 -14.86 -4.34
N PRO A 368 -18.12 -15.47 -4.10
CA PRO A 368 -19.08 -14.89 -3.17
C PRO A 368 -18.48 -14.84 -1.74
N VAL A 369 -18.75 -13.76 -1.01
CA VAL A 369 -18.33 -13.65 0.40
C VAL A 369 -19.29 -14.44 1.28
N GLY A 370 -20.58 -14.45 0.97
CA GLY A 370 -21.68 -15.03 1.74
C GLY A 370 -22.16 -16.41 1.27
N GLY A 371 -21.31 -17.22 0.63
CA GLY A 371 -21.67 -18.55 0.17
C GLY A 371 -21.41 -19.66 1.20
#